data_36801297804afcdc564276db2024198f
#
_entry.id   36801297804afcdc564276db2024198f
#
_cell.length_a   1.000
_cell.length_b   1.000
_cell.length_c   1.000
_cell.angle_alpha   90.00
_cell.angle_beta   90.00
_cell.angle_gamma   90.00
#
_symmetry.space_group_name_H-M   'P 1'
#
loop_
_entity.id
_entity.type
_entity.pdbx_description
1 polymer ?
#
loop_
_entity_poly.entity_id
_entity_poly.type
_entity_poly.pdbx_seq_one_letter_code
_entity_poly.pdbx_strand_id
1 'polypeptide(L)'
;MKLFQRIFATFCAVIICAIFVASFSFWLVQNTLAENHFRQQRTIETTLLSSVISAFKVRGDQGVREIMLEWRDNPVSENVFVITGDDTKDIIGRKVDSQTIDAAYRYAVDHPNSPLAHIVFDRWGEEYLFFIRGWNEQQIQRPPSPLFISGLDLAPIWHEFIILSFIILVGLLLAYILANNITTPIRILDRGMNRLASGDLQTRISQQMDDRGDELSSLAVQFDKMAAQLQKLVEKERHLLHHVSHEMRSPLARMQAIVGLIQAQPQKQEQYVQRLETELVRMDNLVGELLTLARLETANVPMEKEPLALLPFLNHLVEDSQTIAQANRQSVLLKIDDKIPADAQVDAHEDYLYRAFANVIRNAMSYSPEGSSIQLHLRQDNKQWLIDVFDNGPGVDERQLPHIFTAFYRADSSANKQGTGLGLAIAKHIIGQHNGKIMAENTQPNGLRIYFSLPKSSAKRIKEVKNPSS
;
A
#
# COMPACT_ATOMS: atom_id res chain seq x y z
N MET A 1 0.84 -6.27 -4.56
CA MET A 1 0.55 -7.37 -5.50
C MET A 1 -0.94 -7.60 -5.71
N LYS A 2 -1.79 -7.56 -4.66
CA LYS A 2 -3.24 -7.83 -4.79
C LYS A 2 -4.01 -6.85 -5.68
N LEU A 3 -3.71 -5.54 -5.61
CA LEU A 3 -4.37 -4.53 -6.45
C LEU A 3 -4.01 -4.71 -7.93
N PHE A 4 -2.72 -4.89 -8.24
CA PHE A 4 -2.26 -5.18 -9.60
C PHE A 4 -2.93 -6.44 -10.16
N GLN A 5 -3.01 -7.52 -9.38
CA GLN A 5 -3.66 -8.76 -9.81
C GLN A 5 -5.16 -8.57 -10.10
N ARG A 6 -5.87 -7.78 -9.27
CA ARG A 6 -7.29 -7.48 -9.49
C ARG A 6 -7.49 -6.63 -10.76
N ILE A 7 -6.71 -5.57 -10.93
CA ILE A 7 -6.76 -4.73 -12.13
C ILE A 7 -6.41 -5.54 -13.37
N PHE A 8 -5.33 -6.32 -13.32
CA PHE A 8 -4.89 -7.16 -14.42
C PHE A 8 -5.94 -8.22 -14.79
N ALA A 9 -6.51 -8.92 -13.80
CA ALA A 9 -7.57 -9.90 -14.03
C ALA A 9 -8.83 -9.26 -14.64
N THR A 10 -9.24 -8.08 -14.16
CA THR A 10 -10.39 -7.35 -14.72
C THR A 10 -10.11 -6.93 -16.17
N PHE A 11 -8.91 -6.42 -16.44
CA PHE A 11 -8.50 -6.01 -17.78
C PHE A 11 -8.45 -7.20 -18.75
N CYS A 12 -7.88 -8.33 -18.33
CA CYS A 12 -7.87 -9.57 -19.11
C CYS A 12 -9.29 -10.09 -19.38
N ALA A 13 -10.17 -10.09 -18.38
CA ALA A 13 -11.55 -10.51 -18.56
C ALA A 13 -12.30 -9.65 -19.57
N VAL A 14 -12.09 -8.34 -19.55
CA VAL A 14 -12.70 -7.40 -20.50
C VAL A 14 -12.16 -7.62 -21.92
N ILE A 15 -10.84 -7.82 -22.08
CA ILE A 15 -10.24 -8.10 -23.39
C ILE A 15 -10.78 -9.41 -23.94
N ILE A 16 -10.82 -10.47 -23.14
CA ILE A 16 -11.36 -11.77 -23.55
C ILE A 16 -12.81 -11.65 -23.99
N CYS A 17 -13.62 -10.93 -23.23
CA CYS A 17 -15.03 -10.68 -23.56
C CYS A 17 -15.18 -9.90 -24.88
N ALA A 18 -14.35 -8.86 -25.09
CA ALA A 18 -14.35 -8.06 -26.30
C ALA A 18 -13.93 -8.90 -27.55
N ILE A 19 -12.90 -9.74 -27.41
CA ILE A 19 -12.47 -10.66 -28.47
C ILE A 19 -13.58 -11.66 -28.80
N PHE A 20 -14.22 -12.24 -27.78
CA PHE A 20 -15.30 -13.20 -27.99
C PHE A 20 -16.48 -12.56 -28.73
N VAL A 21 -16.90 -11.36 -28.35
CA VAL A 21 -17.98 -10.63 -29.02
C VAL A 21 -17.62 -10.27 -30.45
N ALA A 22 -16.40 -9.77 -30.69
CA ALA A 22 -15.93 -9.46 -32.03
C ALA A 22 -15.90 -10.70 -32.94
N SER A 23 -15.38 -11.82 -32.42
CA SER A 23 -15.32 -13.09 -33.15
C SER A 23 -16.70 -13.65 -33.42
N PHE A 24 -17.62 -13.58 -32.47
CA PHE A 24 -18.99 -14.03 -32.65
C PHE A 24 -19.74 -13.16 -33.66
N SER A 25 -19.56 -11.84 -33.62
CA SER A 25 -20.16 -10.93 -34.57
C SER A 25 -19.63 -11.15 -35.99
N PHE A 26 -18.31 -11.34 -36.13
CA PHE A 26 -17.71 -11.68 -37.43
C PHE A 26 -18.28 -13.00 -38.01
N TRP A 27 -18.37 -14.02 -37.17
CA TRP A 27 -18.97 -15.30 -37.56
C TRP A 27 -20.43 -15.14 -37.99
N LEU A 28 -21.21 -14.36 -37.27
CA LEU A 28 -22.62 -14.10 -37.57
C LEU A 28 -22.77 -13.41 -38.95
N VAL A 29 -21.95 -12.39 -39.20
CA VAL A 29 -21.93 -11.66 -40.49
C VAL A 29 -21.55 -12.59 -41.66
N GLN A 30 -20.51 -13.38 -41.49
CA GLN A 30 -20.09 -14.35 -42.49
C GLN A 30 -21.18 -15.40 -42.82
N ASN A 31 -21.87 -15.88 -41.79
CA ASN A 31 -22.95 -16.84 -41.92
C ASN A 31 -24.15 -16.23 -42.64
N THR A 32 -24.52 -15.00 -42.36
CA THR A 32 -25.66 -14.29 -43.03
C THR A 32 -25.33 -13.94 -44.48
N LEU A 33 -24.10 -13.53 -44.77
CA LEU A 33 -23.64 -13.28 -46.15
C LEU A 33 -23.66 -14.56 -46.99
N ALA A 34 -23.17 -15.67 -46.45
CA ALA A 34 -23.18 -16.97 -47.13
C ALA A 34 -24.62 -17.43 -47.44
N GLU A 35 -25.55 -17.27 -46.48
CA GLU A 35 -26.96 -17.61 -46.68
C GLU A 35 -27.63 -16.72 -47.73
N ASN A 36 -27.36 -15.44 -47.78
CA ASN A 36 -27.89 -14.52 -48.77
C ASN A 36 -27.37 -14.81 -50.16
N HIS A 37 -26.06 -15.12 -50.32
CA HIS A 37 -25.50 -15.53 -51.61
C HIS A 37 -26.14 -16.83 -52.11
N PHE A 38 -26.32 -17.79 -51.22
CA PHE A 38 -26.96 -19.06 -51.58
C PHE A 38 -28.41 -18.87 -52.03
N ARG A 39 -29.20 -18.05 -51.33
CA ARG A 39 -30.58 -17.73 -51.70
C ARG A 39 -30.66 -17.00 -53.07
N GLN A 40 -29.76 -16.04 -53.28
CA GLN A 40 -29.70 -15.30 -54.54
C GLN A 40 -29.38 -16.19 -55.74
N GLN A 41 -28.41 -17.08 -55.63
CA GLN A 41 -28.04 -18.04 -56.67
C GLN A 41 -29.18 -18.97 -56.96
N ARG A 42 -29.87 -19.53 -55.97
CA ARG A 42 -31.06 -20.38 -56.17
C ARG A 42 -32.21 -19.66 -56.89
N THR A 43 -32.45 -18.41 -56.53
CA THR A 43 -33.50 -17.60 -57.18
C THR A 43 -33.21 -17.41 -58.68
N ILE A 44 -31.95 -17.19 -59.04
CA ILE A 44 -31.53 -17.08 -60.44
C ILE A 44 -31.72 -18.43 -61.13
N GLU A 45 -31.26 -19.53 -60.54
CA GLU A 45 -31.38 -20.88 -61.15
C GLU A 45 -32.84 -21.29 -61.38
N THR A 46 -33.74 -21.03 -60.41
CA THR A 46 -35.18 -21.33 -60.56
C THR A 46 -35.85 -20.44 -61.62
N THR A 47 -35.41 -19.18 -61.74
CA THR A 47 -35.90 -18.26 -62.77
C THR A 47 -35.48 -18.73 -64.19
N LEU A 48 -34.21 -19.18 -64.32
CA LEU A 48 -33.71 -19.73 -65.57
C LEU A 48 -34.48 -21.01 -65.97
N LEU A 49 -34.69 -21.92 -65.02
CA LEU A 49 -35.47 -23.15 -65.26
C LEU A 49 -36.90 -22.82 -65.71
N SER A 50 -37.57 -21.86 -65.09
CA SER A 50 -38.89 -21.44 -65.45
C SER A 50 -38.96 -20.80 -66.88
N SER A 51 -37.87 -20.09 -67.25
CA SER A 51 -37.72 -19.52 -68.58
C SER A 51 -37.56 -20.61 -69.67
N VAL A 52 -36.74 -21.62 -69.37
CA VAL A 52 -36.57 -22.78 -70.27
C VAL A 52 -37.89 -23.55 -70.46
N ILE A 53 -38.61 -23.83 -69.37
CA ILE A 53 -39.95 -24.44 -69.36
C ILE A 53 -40.94 -23.62 -70.21
N SER A 54 -40.90 -22.31 -70.06
CA SER A 54 -41.77 -21.41 -70.79
C SER A 54 -41.43 -21.43 -72.30
N ALA A 55 -40.16 -21.45 -72.67
CA ALA A 55 -39.71 -21.61 -74.08
C ALA A 55 -40.15 -22.95 -74.68
N PHE A 56 -40.07 -24.02 -73.87
CA PHE A 56 -40.54 -25.32 -74.27
C PHE A 56 -42.05 -25.30 -74.59
N LYS A 57 -42.85 -24.74 -73.80
CA LYS A 57 -44.29 -24.61 -73.96
C LYS A 57 -44.69 -23.84 -75.25
N VAL A 58 -43.83 -22.92 -75.70
CA VAL A 58 -44.12 -22.03 -76.85
C VAL A 58 -43.56 -22.63 -78.13
N ARG A 59 -42.26 -23.12 -78.13
CA ARG A 59 -41.53 -23.53 -79.32
C ARG A 59 -41.05 -24.98 -79.27
N GLY A 60 -41.43 -25.79 -78.29
CA GLY A 60 -40.96 -27.18 -78.15
C GLY A 60 -39.47 -27.26 -77.88
N ASP A 61 -38.89 -28.43 -78.31
CA ASP A 61 -37.47 -28.72 -78.12
C ASP A 61 -36.52 -27.74 -78.83
N GLN A 62 -36.89 -27.20 -79.98
CA GLN A 62 -36.10 -26.16 -80.64
C GLN A 62 -35.93 -24.88 -79.81
N GLY A 63 -36.99 -24.41 -79.13
CA GLY A 63 -36.93 -23.23 -78.30
C GLY A 63 -36.02 -23.41 -77.04
N VAL A 64 -36.00 -24.64 -76.50
CA VAL A 64 -35.10 -24.99 -75.37
C VAL A 64 -33.67 -25.03 -75.86
N ARG A 65 -33.37 -25.71 -77.04
CA ARG A 65 -32.01 -25.75 -77.54
C ARG A 65 -31.46 -24.36 -77.84
N GLU A 66 -32.26 -23.49 -78.41
CA GLU A 66 -31.85 -22.15 -78.77
C GLU A 66 -31.46 -21.32 -77.49
N ILE A 67 -32.27 -21.37 -76.48
CA ILE A 67 -32.00 -20.68 -75.20
C ILE A 67 -30.80 -21.32 -74.45
N MET A 68 -30.74 -22.64 -74.38
CA MET A 68 -29.64 -23.31 -73.69
C MET A 68 -28.28 -23.14 -74.38
N LEU A 69 -28.26 -23.02 -75.70
CA LEU A 69 -27.06 -22.72 -76.49
C LEU A 69 -26.64 -21.25 -76.33
N GLU A 70 -27.61 -20.32 -76.29
CA GLU A 70 -27.32 -18.91 -76.04
C GLU A 70 -26.71 -18.70 -74.60
N TRP A 71 -27.18 -19.46 -73.64
CA TRP A 71 -26.65 -19.41 -72.26
C TRP A 71 -25.41 -20.28 -72.03
N ARG A 72 -24.81 -20.88 -73.02
CA ARG A 72 -23.71 -21.84 -72.89
C ARG A 72 -22.50 -21.31 -72.13
N ASP A 73 -22.26 -20.01 -72.25
CA ASP A 73 -21.15 -19.32 -71.58
C ASP A 73 -21.56 -18.67 -70.17
N ASN A 74 -22.77 -18.90 -69.72
CA ASN A 74 -23.24 -18.42 -68.43
C ASN A 74 -23.04 -19.48 -67.34
N PRO A 75 -22.19 -19.26 -66.36
CA PRO A 75 -21.89 -20.24 -65.30
C PRO A 75 -23.11 -20.76 -64.54
N VAL A 76 -24.16 -19.94 -64.42
CA VAL A 76 -25.39 -20.30 -63.68
C VAL A 76 -26.25 -21.29 -64.52
N SER A 77 -26.21 -21.21 -65.86
CA SER A 77 -26.96 -22.10 -66.73
C SER A 77 -26.36 -23.51 -66.81
N GLU A 78 -25.10 -23.70 -66.40
CA GLU A 78 -24.46 -25.04 -66.36
C GLU A 78 -25.22 -26.01 -65.43
N ASN A 79 -25.98 -25.49 -64.47
CA ASN A 79 -26.74 -26.29 -63.51
C ASN A 79 -28.15 -26.64 -63.95
N VAL A 80 -28.64 -26.05 -65.06
CA VAL A 80 -29.97 -26.39 -65.67
C VAL A 80 -29.84 -27.48 -66.69
N PHE A 81 -30.61 -28.52 -66.52
CA PHE A 81 -30.63 -29.69 -67.43
C PHE A 81 -32.05 -29.97 -67.92
N VAL A 82 -32.10 -30.47 -69.22
CA VAL A 82 -33.34 -30.91 -69.82
C VAL A 82 -33.07 -32.27 -70.52
N ILE A 83 -33.72 -33.31 -70.00
CA ILE A 83 -33.55 -34.72 -70.44
C ILE A 83 -34.82 -35.16 -71.19
N THR A 84 -34.67 -35.89 -72.27
CA THR A 84 -35.76 -36.43 -73.03
C THR A 84 -35.80 -37.94 -72.92
N GLY A 85 -36.89 -38.53 -72.46
CA GLY A 85 -37.06 -39.97 -72.33
C GLY A 85 -35.97 -40.65 -71.50
N ASP A 86 -35.50 -41.83 -71.92
CA ASP A 86 -34.45 -42.61 -71.24
C ASP A 86 -33.02 -42.17 -71.58
N ASP A 87 -32.81 -40.98 -72.15
CA ASP A 87 -31.50 -40.56 -72.63
C ASP A 87 -30.59 -40.09 -71.40
N THR A 88 -29.30 -40.44 -71.49
CA THR A 88 -28.31 -40.05 -70.50
C THR A 88 -27.62 -38.71 -70.85
N LYS A 89 -28.09 -38.04 -71.87
CA LYS A 89 -27.61 -36.75 -72.34
C LYS A 89 -28.73 -35.72 -72.29
N ASP A 90 -28.37 -34.52 -71.91
CA ASP A 90 -29.33 -33.43 -72.04
C ASP A 90 -29.55 -32.99 -73.50
N ILE A 91 -30.53 -32.09 -73.65
CA ILE A 91 -30.96 -31.67 -75.03
C ILE A 91 -29.87 -30.96 -75.84
N ILE A 92 -28.78 -30.43 -75.16
CA ILE A 92 -27.60 -29.85 -75.82
C ILE A 92 -26.38 -30.77 -75.78
N GLY A 93 -26.53 -32.03 -75.38
CA GLY A 93 -25.53 -33.09 -75.49
C GLY A 93 -24.60 -33.25 -74.32
N ARG A 94 -24.83 -32.54 -73.15
CA ARG A 94 -24.07 -32.75 -71.96
C ARG A 94 -24.44 -34.05 -71.26
N LYS A 95 -23.43 -34.82 -70.80
CA LYS A 95 -23.67 -36.05 -70.06
C LYS A 95 -24.16 -35.79 -68.64
N VAL A 96 -25.20 -36.50 -68.26
CA VAL A 96 -25.74 -36.48 -66.90
C VAL A 96 -25.67 -37.90 -66.33
N ASP A 97 -25.31 -38.00 -65.07
CA ASP A 97 -25.28 -39.29 -64.36
C ASP A 97 -26.69 -39.82 -64.17
N SER A 98 -26.87 -41.15 -64.54
CA SER A 98 -28.17 -41.80 -64.44
C SER A 98 -28.80 -41.74 -63.04
N GLN A 99 -27.96 -41.83 -61.99
CA GLN A 99 -28.48 -41.70 -60.63
C GLN A 99 -29.09 -40.30 -60.34
N THR A 100 -28.50 -39.26 -60.95
CA THR A 100 -29.01 -37.90 -60.86
C THR A 100 -30.32 -37.73 -61.62
N ILE A 101 -30.45 -38.35 -62.78
CA ILE A 101 -31.68 -38.33 -63.59
C ILE A 101 -32.81 -39.05 -62.84
N ASP A 102 -32.56 -40.26 -62.31
CA ASP A 102 -33.55 -41.09 -61.63
C ASP A 102 -34.02 -40.37 -60.34
N ALA A 103 -33.12 -39.71 -59.67
CA ALA A 103 -33.43 -38.97 -58.45
C ALA A 103 -34.21 -37.68 -58.77
N ALA A 104 -33.86 -36.94 -59.85
CA ALA A 104 -34.58 -35.78 -60.32
C ALA A 104 -36.01 -36.13 -60.77
N TYR A 105 -36.15 -37.23 -61.41
CA TYR A 105 -37.43 -37.76 -61.89
C TYR A 105 -38.36 -38.08 -60.65
N ARG A 106 -37.87 -38.86 -59.70
CA ARG A 106 -38.63 -39.20 -58.51
C ARG A 106 -39.05 -37.92 -57.77
N TYR A 107 -38.13 -36.96 -57.65
CA TYR A 107 -38.45 -35.69 -56.98
C TYR A 107 -39.53 -34.88 -57.71
N ALA A 108 -39.45 -34.82 -59.02
CA ALA A 108 -40.48 -34.09 -59.82
C ALA A 108 -41.87 -34.77 -59.77
N VAL A 109 -41.92 -36.09 -59.62
CA VAL A 109 -43.17 -36.87 -59.43
C VAL A 109 -43.73 -36.57 -58.04
N ASP A 110 -42.90 -36.62 -57.00
CA ASP A 110 -43.31 -36.37 -55.60
C ASP A 110 -43.65 -34.91 -55.34
N HIS A 111 -43.07 -33.97 -56.11
CA HIS A 111 -43.25 -32.52 -55.94
C HIS A 111 -43.59 -31.79 -57.21
N PRO A 112 -44.78 -32.01 -57.79
CA PRO A 112 -45.14 -31.53 -59.14
C PRO A 112 -45.15 -29.98 -59.28
N ASN A 113 -45.20 -29.24 -58.16
CA ASN A 113 -45.13 -27.77 -58.14
C ASN A 113 -43.76 -27.22 -57.70
N SER A 114 -42.74 -28.03 -57.60
CA SER A 114 -41.43 -27.58 -57.14
C SER A 114 -40.75 -26.74 -58.24
N PRO A 115 -40.14 -25.61 -57.87
CA PRO A 115 -39.37 -24.82 -58.83
C PRO A 115 -38.01 -25.48 -59.21
N LEU A 116 -37.71 -26.66 -58.72
CA LEU A 116 -36.38 -27.30 -58.84
C LEU A 116 -36.33 -28.41 -59.88
N ALA A 117 -37.44 -29.10 -60.10
CA ALA A 117 -37.57 -30.14 -61.10
C ALA A 117 -39.04 -30.23 -61.60
N HIS A 118 -39.25 -30.38 -62.90
CA HIS A 118 -40.57 -30.45 -63.51
C HIS A 118 -40.57 -31.50 -64.64
N ILE A 119 -41.63 -32.24 -64.75
CA ILE A 119 -41.93 -33.07 -65.88
C ILE A 119 -42.92 -32.37 -66.79
N VAL A 120 -42.57 -32.21 -68.05
CA VAL A 120 -43.44 -31.56 -69.07
C VAL A 120 -43.55 -32.48 -70.28
N PHE A 121 -44.78 -32.67 -70.81
CA PHE A 121 -45.03 -33.46 -71.95
C PHE A 121 -45.17 -32.57 -73.24
N ASP A 122 -44.62 -33.04 -74.32
CA ASP A 122 -44.79 -32.36 -75.63
C ASP A 122 -46.18 -32.67 -76.24
N ARG A 123 -46.40 -32.19 -77.49
CA ARG A 123 -47.66 -32.37 -78.19
C ARG A 123 -47.85 -33.82 -78.70
N TRP A 124 -46.81 -34.60 -78.69
CA TRP A 124 -46.85 -36.02 -79.14
C TRP A 124 -46.80 -37.01 -77.95
N GLY A 125 -46.77 -36.47 -76.73
CA GLY A 125 -46.77 -37.27 -75.50
C GLY A 125 -45.36 -37.69 -75.04
N GLU A 126 -44.33 -37.13 -75.69
CA GLU A 126 -42.93 -37.39 -75.23
C GLU A 126 -42.70 -36.63 -73.92
N GLU A 127 -41.98 -37.29 -72.97
CA GLU A 127 -41.69 -36.80 -71.65
C GLU A 127 -40.37 -36.06 -71.60
N TYR A 128 -40.35 -34.86 -71.00
CA TYR A 128 -39.17 -34.02 -70.80
C TYR A 128 -39.01 -33.74 -69.34
N LEU A 129 -37.84 -34.09 -68.78
CA LEU A 129 -37.48 -33.80 -67.40
C LEU A 129 -36.59 -32.53 -67.32
N PHE A 130 -37.10 -31.47 -66.68
CA PHE A 130 -36.38 -30.23 -66.44
C PHE A 130 -35.95 -30.18 -64.99
N PHE A 131 -34.63 -30.00 -64.72
CA PHE A 131 -34.17 -29.93 -63.36
C PHE A 131 -32.89 -29.09 -63.22
N ILE A 132 -32.58 -28.71 -61.97
CA ILE A 132 -31.38 -27.98 -61.58
C ILE A 132 -30.44 -28.94 -60.87
N ARG A 133 -29.14 -28.96 -61.27
CA ARG A 133 -28.13 -29.80 -60.59
C ARG A 133 -27.97 -29.38 -59.11
N GLY A 134 -27.88 -30.36 -58.22
CA GLY A 134 -27.62 -30.10 -56.79
C GLY A 134 -28.88 -29.88 -55.96
N TRP A 135 -30.05 -30.29 -56.47
CA TRP A 135 -31.31 -30.26 -55.71
C TRP A 135 -31.40 -31.34 -54.61
N ASN A 136 -30.39 -32.22 -54.43
CA ASN A 136 -30.40 -33.35 -53.48
C ASN A 136 -30.81 -32.92 -52.08
N GLU A 137 -31.77 -33.57 -51.47
CA GLU A 137 -32.39 -33.24 -50.17
C GLU A 137 -31.37 -33.07 -49.01
N GLN A 138 -30.21 -33.73 -49.10
CA GLN A 138 -29.15 -33.57 -48.11
C GLN A 138 -28.45 -32.22 -48.17
N GLN A 139 -28.52 -31.48 -49.28
CA GLN A 139 -28.02 -30.10 -49.37
C GLN A 139 -29.07 -29.03 -49.05
N ILE A 140 -30.33 -29.42 -48.87
CA ILE A 140 -31.42 -28.58 -48.42
C ILE A 140 -31.43 -28.43 -46.90
N GLN A 141 -30.70 -29.29 -46.15
CA GLN A 141 -30.48 -29.07 -44.73
C GLN A 141 -29.63 -27.81 -44.58
N ARG A 142 -30.31 -26.74 -44.20
CA ARG A 142 -29.66 -25.53 -43.70
C ARG A 142 -28.57 -25.92 -42.71
N PRO A 143 -27.34 -25.37 -42.84
CA PRO A 143 -26.39 -25.55 -41.76
C PRO A 143 -27.11 -25.12 -40.48
N PRO A 144 -27.06 -25.91 -39.38
CA PRO A 144 -27.74 -25.56 -38.16
C PRO A 144 -27.21 -24.20 -37.72
N SER A 145 -28.06 -23.18 -37.83
CA SER A 145 -27.75 -21.89 -37.21
C SER A 145 -27.77 -22.14 -35.70
N PRO A 146 -26.65 -21.95 -34.99
CA PRO A 146 -26.54 -22.33 -33.59
C PRO A 146 -27.37 -21.44 -32.62
N LEU A 147 -28.08 -20.47 -33.15
CA LEU A 147 -29.00 -19.66 -32.34
C LEU A 147 -30.22 -19.26 -33.19
N PHE A 148 -31.26 -20.05 -33.05
CA PHE A 148 -32.58 -19.72 -33.58
C PHE A 148 -33.20 -18.59 -32.74
N ILE A 149 -33.06 -17.35 -33.19
CA ILE A 149 -34.07 -16.32 -32.99
C ILE A 149 -34.82 -16.23 -34.33
N SER A 150 -35.77 -17.14 -34.51
CA SER A 150 -36.62 -17.18 -35.68
C SER A 150 -37.43 -15.90 -35.70
N GLY A 151 -37.25 -15.05 -36.71
CA GLY A 151 -38.10 -13.90 -36.99
C GLY A 151 -37.45 -12.53 -36.95
N LEU A 152 -36.18 -12.38 -36.65
CA LEU A 152 -35.47 -11.12 -36.80
C LEU A 152 -34.59 -11.20 -38.05
N ASP A 153 -35.15 -10.80 -39.20
CA ASP A 153 -34.36 -10.33 -40.33
C ASP A 153 -33.76 -8.97 -39.96
N LEU A 154 -32.74 -9.04 -39.10
CA LEU A 154 -31.99 -7.84 -38.73
C LEU A 154 -31.15 -7.47 -39.94
N ALA A 155 -31.54 -6.40 -40.62
CA ALA A 155 -30.77 -5.78 -41.68
C ALA A 155 -29.31 -5.59 -41.20
N PRO A 156 -28.30 -5.74 -42.06
CA PRO A 156 -26.86 -5.72 -41.67
C PRO A 156 -26.47 -4.47 -40.82
N ILE A 157 -27.18 -3.39 -40.97
CA ILE A 157 -26.98 -2.14 -40.23
C ILE A 157 -27.18 -2.31 -38.70
N TRP A 158 -28.11 -3.15 -38.26
CA TRP A 158 -28.36 -3.36 -36.80
C TRP A 158 -27.23 -4.10 -36.10
N HIS A 159 -26.44 -4.88 -36.79
CA HIS A 159 -25.29 -5.58 -36.20
C HIS A 159 -24.20 -4.61 -35.77
N GLU A 160 -23.93 -3.57 -36.55
CA GLU A 160 -22.95 -2.53 -36.22
C GLU A 160 -23.40 -1.76 -34.98
N PHE A 161 -24.69 -1.42 -34.87
CA PHE A 161 -25.24 -0.75 -33.69
C PHE A 161 -25.16 -1.62 -32.42
N ILE A 162 -25.41 -2.92 -32.52
CA ILE A 162 -25.30 -3.85 -31.37
C ILE A 162 -23.85 -3.94 -30.91
N ILE A 163 -22.89 -4.11 -31.83
CA ILE A 163 -21.46 -4.15 -31.50
C ILE A 163 -21.01 -2.85 -30.84
N LEU A 164 -21.36 -1.71 -31.42
CA LEU A 164 -21.00 -0.39 -30.88
C LEU A 164 -21.60 -0.17 -29.49
N SER A 165 -22.88 -0.51 -29.30
CA SER A 165 -23.54 -0.38 -27.98
C SER A 165 -22.89 -1.27 -26.92
N PHE A 166 -22.48 -2.49 -27.29
CA PHE A 166 -21.77 -3.41 -26.39
C PHE A 166 -20.39 -2.86 -26.01
N ILE A 167 -19.61 -2.35 -26.96
CA ILE A 167 -18.30 -1.73 -26.68
C ILE A 167 -18.46 -0.54 -25.73
N ILE A 168 -19.46 0.31 -25.94
CA ILE A 168 -19.76 1.46 -25.06
C ILE A 168 -20.12 0.96 -23.65
N LEU A 169 -21.00 -0.03 -23.53
CA LEU A 169 -21.41 -0.58 -22.24
C LEU A 169 -20.23 -1.17 -21.46
N VAL A 170 -19.40 -1.96 -22.13
CA VAL A 170 -18.19 -2.53 -21.53
C VAL A 170 -17.20 -1.45 -21.13
N GLY A 171 -17.00 -0.42 -21.97
CA GLY A 171 -16.17 0.74 -21.64
C GLY A 171 -16.65 1.50 -20.41
N LEU A 172 -17.97 1.75 -20.30
CA LEU A 172 -18.57 2.39 -19.14
C LEU A 172 -18.42 1.53 -17.87
N LEU A 173 -18.64 0.22 -17.97
CA LEU A 173 -18.45 -0.71 -16.85
C LEU A 173 -17.01 -0.72 -16.37
N LEU A 174 -16.05 -0.76 -17.28
CA LEU A 174 -14.62 -0.71 -16.95
C LEU A 174 -14.25 0.62 -16.30
N ALA A 175 -14.72 1.75 -16.86
CA ALA A 175 -14.50 3.08 -16.27
C ALA A 175 -15.07 3.17 -14.86
N TYR A 176 -16.27 2.63 -14.62
CA TYR A 176 -16.88 2.57 -13.28
C TYR A 176 -16.05 1.74 -12.31
N ILE A 177 -15.60 0.55 -12.72
CA ILE A 177 -14.76 -0.33 -11.88
C ILE A 177 -13.43 0.37 -11.55
N LEU A 178 -12.77 1.00 -12.53
CA LEU A 178 -11.53 1.75 -12.32
C LEU A 178 -11.75 2.95 -11.37
N ALA A 179 -12.81 3.72 -11.59
CA ALA A 179 -13.16 4.86 -10.75
C ALA A 179 -13.37 4.43 -9.29
N ASN A 180 -14.10 3.36 -9.07
CA ASN A 180 -14.42 2.88 -7.72
C ASN A 180 -13.20 2.22 -7.04
N ASN A 181 -12.42 1.45 -7.79
CA ASN A 181 -11.32 0.66 -7.23
C ASN A 181 -10.00 1.41 -7.09
N ILE A 182 -9.78 2.49 -7.83
CA ILE A 182 -8.52 3.24 -7.83
C ILE A 182 -8.74 4.70 -7.48
N THR A 183 -9.61 5.41 -8.19
CA THR A 183 -9.73 6.86 -8.06
C THR A 183 -10.30 7.27 -6.70
N THR A 184 -11.29 6.53 -6.19
CA THR A 184 -11.92 6.84 -4.90
C THR A 184 -10.95 6.69 -3.72
N PRO A 185 -10.20 5.57 -3.58
CA PRO A 185 -9.20 5.44 -2.53
C PRO A 185 -8.08 6.48 -2.59
N ILE A 186 -7.60 6.82 -3.80
CA ILE A 186 -6.59 7.86 -3.98
C ILE A 186 -7.12 9.22 -3.50
N ARG A 187 -8.37 9.56 -3.78
CA ARG A 187 -9.00 10.79 -3.28
C ARG A 187 -9.14 10.80 -1.75
N ILE A 188 -9.39 9.65 -1.12
CA ILE A 188 -9.43 9.55 0.34
C ILE A 188 -8.04 9.83 0.92
N LEU A 189 -6.99 9.25 0.34
CA LEU A 189 -5.60 9.50 0.73
C LEU A 189 -5.22 10.98 0.57
N ASP A 190 -5.53 11.58 -0.59
CA ASP A 190 -5.25 13.00 -0.87
C ASP A 190 -5.95 13.92 0.14
N ARG A 191 -7.23 13.69 0.42
CA ARG A 191 -7.98 14.46 1.44
C ARG A 191 -7.39 14.26 2.84
N GLY A 192 -7.00 13.03 3.18
CA GLY A 192 -6.34 12.73 4.45
C GLY A 192 -5.02 13.47 4.59
N MET A 193 -4.18 13.47 3.56
CA MET A 193 -2.93 14.23 3.52
C MET A 193 -3.14 15.74 3.68
N ASN A 194 -4.11 16.30 2.96
CA ASN A 194 -4.44 17.74 3.03
C ASN A 194 -4.96 18.14 4.43
N ARG A 195 -5.78 17.30 5.06
CA ARG A 195 -6.24 17.52 6.45
C ARG A 195 -5.07 17.45 7.44
N LEU A 196 -4.20 16.47 7.31
CA LEU A 196 -3.00 16.36 8.13
C LEU A 196 -2.09 17.57 7.95
N ALA A 197 -1.85 18.01 6.72
CA ALA A 197 -1.05 19.20 6.41
C ALA A 197 -1.68 20.50 6.96
N SER A 198 -3.00 20.59 7.03
CA SER A 198 -3.71 21.74 7.66
C SER A 198 -3.72 21.71 9.19
N GLY A 199 -3.09 20.69 9.81
CA GLY A 199 -2.95 20.58 11.25
C GLY A 199 -3.98 19.69 11.95
N ASP A 200 -4.88 19.02 11.22
CA ASP A 200 -5.79 18.01 11.78
C ASP A 200 -5.04 16.68 12.00
N LEU A 201 -4.30 16.63 13.10
CA LEU A 201 -3.46 15.48 13.46
C LEU A 201 -4.28 14.24 13.89
N GLN A 202 -5.59 14.39 14.10
CA GLN A 202 -6.48 13.28 14.48
C GLN A 202 -7.05 12.54 13.24
N THR A 203 -6.78 13.06 12.05
CA THR A 203 -7.23 12.39 10.81
C THR A 203 -6.74 10.95 10.75
N ARG A 204 -7.68 10.02 10.52
CA ARG A 204 -7.42 8.60 10.26
C ARG A 204 -8.23 8.18 9.04
N ILE A 205 -7.62 7.41 8.16
CA ILE A 205 -8.21 7.01 6.88
C ILE A 205 -8.28 5.50 6.68
N SER A 206 -7.58 4.70 7.50
CA SER A 206 -7.56 3.24 7.36
C SER A 206 -8.96 2.63 7.48
N GLN A 207 -9.79 3.12 8.40
CA GLN A 207 -11.17 2.64 8.59
C GLN A 207 -12.06 2.81 7.35
N GLN A 208 -11.77 3.82 6.50
CA GLN A 208 -12.51 4.05 5.26
C GLN A 208 -12.08 3.10 4.13
N MET A 209 -11.03 2.32 4.35
CA MET A 209 -10.41 1.43 3.37
C MET A 209 -10.23 -0.01 3.86
N ASP A 210 -10.78 -0.36 5.01
CA ASP A 210 -10.49 -1.61 5.75
C ASP A 210 -10.99 -2.86 5.01
N ASP A 211 -12.09 -2.76 4.27
CA ASP A 211 -12.71 -3.90 3.56
C ASP A 211 -11.94 -4.38 2.31
N ARG A 212 -10.88 -3.68 1.89
CA ARG A 212 -10.24 -3.95 0.60
C ARG A 212 -9.12 -5.00 0.65
N GLY A 213 -8.32 -5.02 1.72
CA GLY A 213 -7.20 -5.94 1.89
C GLY A 213 -6.13 -5.87 0.77
N ASP A 214 -5.99 -4.72 0.08
CA ASP A 214 -5.04 -4.47 -1.01
C ASP A 214 -3.89 -3.53 -0.57
N GLU A 215 -3.01 -3.16 -1.50
CA GLU A 215 -1.87 -2.27 -1.26
C GLU A 215 -2.32 -0.86 -0.83
N LEU A 216 -3.49 -0.39 -1.28
CA LEU A 216 -4.02 0.92 -0.91
C LEU A 216 -4.50 0.94 0.55
N SER A 217 -5.11 -0.16 1.02
CA SER A 217 -5.45 -0.29 2.45
C SER A 217 -4.20 -0.36 3.33
N SER A 218 -3.15 -1.05 2.88
CA SER A 218 -1.85 -1.06 3.58
C SER A 218 -1.23 0.34 3.67
N LEU A 219 -1.32 1.12 2.58
CA LEU A 219 -0.85 2.51 2.55
C LEU A 219 -1.65 3.41 3.52
N ALA A 220 -2.96 3.20 3.62
CA ALA A 220 -3.80 3.92 4.59
C ALA A 220 -3.40 3.62 6.04
N VAL A 221 -3.06 2.37 6.37
CA VAL A 221 -2.53 2.00 7.69
C VAL A 221 -1.18 2.66 7.97
N GLN A 222 -0.29 2.73 6.97
CA GLN A 222 1.00 3.43 7.11
C GLN A 222 0.81 4.93 7.32
N PHE A 223 -0.13 5.54 6.60
CA PHE A 223 -0.53 6.94 6.80
C PHE A 223 -1.00 7.17 8.24
N ASP A 224 -1.89 6.34 8.76
CA ASP A 224 -2.41 6.48 10.13
C ASP A 224 -1.31 6.33 11.19
N LYS A 225 -0.34 5.44 10.96
CA LYS A 225 0.86 5.33 11.82
C LYS A 225 1.70 6.61 11.80
N MET A 226 1.93 7.18 10.61
CA MET A 226 2.66 8.44 10.46
C MET A 226 1.92 9.60 11.14
N ALA A 227 0.60 9.72 10.94
CA ALA A 227 -0.23 10.73 11.57
C ALA A 227 -0.20 10.61 13.11
N ALA A 228 -0.25 9.38 13.64
CA ALA A 228 -0.14 9.15 15.09
C ALA A 228 1.25 9.52 15.65
N GLN A 229 2.32 9.26 14.89
CA GLN A 229 3.67 9.67 15.29
C GLN A 229 3.82 11.19 15.29
N LEU A 230 3.31 11.86 14.24
CA LEU A 230 3.33 13.33 14.15
C LEU A 230 2.51 13.96 15.28
N GLN A 231 1.33 13.44 15.57
CA GLN A 231 0.50 13.87 16.70
C GLN A 231 1.27 13.79 18.03
N LYS A 232 1.91 12.66 18.30
CA LYS A 232 2.72 12.48 19.51
C LYS A 232 3.89 13.47 19.61
N LEU A 233 4.53 13.77 18.47
CA LEU A 233 5.63 14.74 18.43
C LEU A 233 5.12 16.15 18.77
N VAL A 234 4.05 16.60 18.12
CA VAL A 234 3.46 17.93 18.36
C VAL A 234 2.92 18.05 19.80
N GLU A 235 2.29 17.01 20.33
CA GLU A 235 1.84 16.98 21.72
C GLU A 235 3.01 17.10 22.70
N LYS A 236 4.10 16.36 22.47
CA LYS A 236 5.31 16.48 23.31
C LYS A 236 5.91 17.88 23.25
N GLU A 237 6.01 18.47 22.07
CA GLU A 237 6.52 19.81 21.89
C GLU A 237 5.65 20.84 22.62
N ARG A 238 4.33 20.76 22.51
CA ARG A 238 3.39 21.62 23.23
C ARG A 238 3.52 21.49 24.75
N HIS A 239 3.63 20.27 25.24
CA HIS A 239 3.85 20.00 26.66
C HIS A 239 5.17 20.61 27.13
N LEU A 240 6.24 20.45 26.41
CA LEU A 240 7.54 21.03 26.71
C LEU A 240 7.45 22.56 26.80
N LEU A 241 6.90 23.23 25.78
CA LEU A 241 6.75 24.68 25.76
C LEU A 241 5.87 25.18 26.91
N HIS A 242 4.81 24.48 27.25
CA HIS A 242 3.93 24.82 28.38
C HIS A 242 4.70 24.76 29.71
N HIS A 243 5.42 23.67 29.97
CA HIS A 243 6.22 23.51 31.17
C HIS A 243 7.36 24.53 31.27
N VAL A 244 8.09 24.75 30.15
CA VAL A 244 9.14 25.80 30.10
C VAL A 244 8.56 27.15 30.50
N SER A 245 7.41 27.54 29.95
CA SER A 245 6.76 28.82 30.27
C SER A 245 6.41 28.92 31.73
N HIS A 246 5.91 27.85 32.35
CA HIS A 246 5.59 27.83 33.78
C HIS A 246 6.83 27.88 34.66
N GLU A 247 7.85 27.07 34.36
CA GLU A 247 9.09 27.01 35.12
C GLU A 247 9.94 28.28 35.01
N MET A 248 9.83 29.04 33.92
CA MET A 248 10.45 30.36 33.77
C MET A 248 9.68 31.48 34.47
N ARG A 249 8.34 31.42 34.47
CA ARG A 249 7.51 32.48 35.11
C ARG A 249 7.71 32.57 36.60
N SER A 250 7.87 31.42 37.28
CA SER A 250 8.03 31.34 38.72
C SER A 250 9.28 32.09 39.25
N PRO A 251 10.51 31.81 38.79
CA PRO A 251 11.70 32.55 39.20
C PRO A 251 11.63 34.03 38.81
N LEU A 252 11.09 34.36 37.62
CA LEU A 252 10.92 35.73 37.19
C LEU A 252 10.03 36.54 38.14
N ALA A 253 8.89 35.96 38.59
CA ALA A 253 8.01 36.59 39.54
C ALA A 253 8.70 36.77 40.93
N ARG A 254 9.50 35.78 41.36
CA ARG A 254 10.29 35.91 42.61
C ARG A 254 11.35 37.02 42.50
N MET A 255 12.08 37.10 41.39
CA MET A 255 13.05 38.17 41.12
C MET A 255 12.37 39.56 41.15
N GLN A 256 11.22 39.69 40.49
CA GLN A 256 10.42 40.94 40.53
C GLN A 256 10.02 41.33 41.96
N ALA A 257 9.55 40.35 42.76
CA ALA A 257 9.20 40.57 44.14
C ALA A 257 10.44 41.00 44.98
N ILE A 258 11.61 40.36 44.76
CA ILE A 258 12.86 40.73 45.44
C ILE A 258 13.28 42.16 45.07
N VAL A 259 13.19 42.57 43.82
CA VAL A 259 13.45 43.95 43.40
C VAL A 259 12.53 44.95 44.13
N GLY A 260 11.24 44.62 44.22
CA GLY A 260 10.30 45.45 45.03
C GLY A 260 10.66 45.53 46.54
N LEU A 261 11.19 44.42 47.10
CA LEU A 261 11.66 44.41 48.51
C LEU A 261 12.93 45.24 48.74
N ILE A 262 13.87 45.23 47.77
CA ILE A 262 15.07 46.10 47.81
C ILE A 262 14.67 47.56 47.85
N GLN A 263 13.68 47.98 47.11
CA GLN A 263 13.17 49.36 47.12
C GLN A 263 12.44 49.70 48.41
N ALA A 264 11.66 48.76 48.95
CA ALA A 264 10.86 48.99 50.16
C ALA A 264 11.66 48.92 51.49
N GLN A 265 12.76 48.14 51.50
CA GLN A 265 13.57 47.88 52.74
C GLN A 265 15.08 48.03 52.43
N PRO A 266 15.60 49.22 52.23
CA PRO A 266 17.00 49.47 51.94
C PRO A 266 18.00 48.89 52.94
N GLN A 267 17.59 48.79 54.22
CA GLN A 267 18.45 48.22 55.27
C GLN A 267 18.79 46.77 55.15
N LYS A 268 18.04 46.02 54.32
CA LYS A 268 18.26 44.57 53.98
C LYS A 268 18.72 44.34 52.53
N GLN A 269 19.19 45.40 51.90
CA GLN A 269 19.56 45.36 50.48
C GLN A 269 20.54 44.21 50.13
N GLU A 270 21.60 44.06 50.94
CA GLU A 270 22.61 43.02 50.68
C GLU A 270 22.02 41.60 50.71
N GLN A 271 21.14 41.34 51.70
CA GLN A 271 20.43 40.05 51.79
C GLN A 271 19.52 39.79 50.58
N TYR A 272 18.84 40.82 50.07
CA TYR A 272 17.97 40.69 48.92
C TYR A 272 18.78 40.55 47.62
N VAL A 273 19.91 41.21 47.47
CA VAL A 273 20.85 41.03 46.33
C VAL A 273 21.35 39.60 46.28
N GLN A 274 21.79 39.02 47.40
CA GLN A 274 22.21 37.60 47.45
C GLN A 274 21.09 36.65 47.05
N ARG A 275 19.84 36.92 47.44
CA ARG A 275 18.68 36.11 47.00
C ARG A 275 18.43 36.28 45.52
N LEU A 276 18.57 37.48 44.95
CA LEU A 276 18.43 37.74 43.53
C LEU A 276 19.49 37.00 42.72
N GLU A 277 20.76 37.04 43.16
CA GLU A 277 21.86 36.26 42.55
C GLU A 277 21.54 34.75 42.55
N THR A 278 21.01 34.24 43.64
CA THR A 278 20.61 32.83 43.74
C THR A 278 19.52 32.46 42.71
N GLU A 279 18.51 33.34 42.52
CA GLU A 279 17.47 33.09 41.52
C GLU A 279 17.99 33.22 40.07
N LEU A 280 18.95 34.13 39.83
CA LEU A 280 19.61 34.27 38.53
C LEU A 280 20.41 33.00 38.17
N VAL A 281 21.22 32.49 39.11
CA VAL A 281 21.96 31.23 38.89
C VAL A 281 21.02 30.05 38.65
N ARG A 282 19.87 30.01 39.35
CA ARG A 282 18.84 28.97 39.09
C ARG A 282 18.27 29.05 37.68
N MET A 283 18.00 30.27 37.22
CA MET A 283 17.46 30.49 35.88
C MET A 283 18.48 30.14 34.80
N ASP A 284 19.74 30.49 34.98
CA ASP A 284 20.83 30.14 34.08
C ASP A 284 21.00 28.60 33.96
N ASN A 285 20.97 27.90 35.09
CA ASN A 285 20.98 26.42 35.15
C ASN A 285 19.77 25.81 34.39
N LEU A 286 18.55 26.35 34.59
CA LEU A 286 17.35 25.90 33.88
C LEU A 286 17.51 26.05 32.37
N VAL A 287 17.98 27.21 31.91
CA VAL A 287 18.24 27.46 30.48
C VAL A 287 19.30 26.50 29.95
N GLY A 288 20.39 26.27 30.69
CA GLY A 288 21.45 25.31 30.32
C GLY A 288 20.96 23.87 30.26
N GLU A 289 20.07 23.45 31.12
CA GLU A 289 19.43 22.11 31.06
C GLU A 289 18.50 21.98 29.89
N LEU A 290 17.70 23.04 29.59
CA LEU A 290 16.82 23.08 28.43
C LEU A 290 17.59 22.99 27.10
N LEU A 291 18.64 23.78 26.93
CA LEU A 291 19.50 23.72 25.75
C LEU A 291 20.15 22.37 25.59
N THR A 292 20.54 21.74 26.69
CA THR A 292 21.09 20.37 26.64
C THR A 292 20.06 19.35 26.19
N LEU A 293 18.85 19.42 26.78
CA LEU A 293 17.76 18.53 26.39
C LEU A 293 17.41 18.69 24.87
N ALA A 294 17.28 19.95 24.42
CA ALA A 294 17.00 20.27 23.03
C ALA A 294 18.08 19.70 22.07
N ARG A 295 19.37 19.82 22.43
CA ARG A 295 20.48 19.24 21.66
C ARG A 295 20.42 17.71 21.61
N LEU A 296 20.07 17.08 22.74
CA LEU A 296 19.98 15.62 22.83
C LEU A 296 18.76 15.06 22.11
N GLU A 297 17.66 15.80 22.02
CA GLU A 297 16.45 15.43 21.27
C GLU A 297 16.62 15.56 19.76
N THR A 298 17.50 16.45 19.29
CA THR A 298 17.82 16.60 17.86
C THR A 298 18.73 15.45 17.41
N ALA A 299 18.16 14.28 17.21
CA ALA A 299 18.81 12.97 17.04
C ALA A 299 19.77 12.82 15.83
N ASN A 300 20.11 13.89 15.10
CA ASN A 300 20.90 13.82 13.86
C ASN A 300 22.36 14.26 13.99
N VAL A 301 22.81 14.65 15.17
CA VAL A 301 24.26 14.90 15.38
C VAL A 301 24.87 13.65 15.99
N PRO A 302 25.72 12.92 15.27
CA PRO A 302 26.41 11.77 15.84
C PRO A 302 27.23 12.25 17.04
N MET A 303 26.99 11.72 18.22
CA MET A 303 27.83 11.96 19.38
C MET A 303 29.15 11.20 19.16
N GLU A 304 30.24 11.94 19.04
CA GLU A 304 31.58 11.33 19.00
C GLU A 304 31.87 10.67 20.32
N LYS A 305 32.14 9.37 20.29
CA LYS A 305 32.44 8.55 21.48
C LYS A 305 33.86 8.06 21.38
N GLU A 306 34.56 8.18 22.48
CA GLU A 306 35.91 7.68 22.62
C GLU A 306 35.98 6.61 23.73
N PRO A 307 37.00 5.71 23.71
CA PRO A 307 37.18 4.78 24.79
C PRO A 307 37.53 5.52 26.08
N LEU A 308 36.61 5.51 27.04
CA LEU A 308 36.75 6.14 28.36
C LEU A 308 37.06 5.08 29.42
N ALA A 309 38.11 5.31 30.19
CA ALA A 309 38.49 4.47 31.33
C ALA A 309 37.46 4.66 32.47
N LEU A 310 36.70 3.59 32.76
CA LEU A 310 35.52 3.70 33.64
C LEU A 310 35.91 3.92 35.12
N LEU A 311 36.98 3.31 35.59
CA LEU A 311 37.39 3.45 36.99
C LEU A 311 37.89 4.88 37.35
N PRO A 312 38.84 5.47 36.60
CA PRO A 312 39.23 6.87 36.79
C PRO A 312 38.05 7.82 36.70
N PHE A 313 37.17 7.63 35.71
CA PHE A 313 35.97 8.43 35.52
C PHE A 313 35.04 8.42 36.76
N LEU A 314 34.72 7.22 37.30
CA LEU A 314 33.84 7.11 38.45
C LEU A 314 34.51 7.66 39.73
N ASN A 315 35.84 7.50 39.90
CA ASN A 315 36.55 8.11 41.03
C ASN A 315 36.49 9.63 40.98
N HIS A 316 36.78 10.25 39.84
CA HIS A 316 36.65 11.70 39.65
C HIS A 316 35.24 12.21 39.92
N LEU A 317 34.22 11.52 39.41
CA LEU A 317 32.81 11.84 39.66
C LEU A 317 32.47 11.80 41.17
N VAL A 318 32.99 10.83 41.89
CA VAL A 318 32.77 10.69 43.36
C VAL A 318 33.50 11.79 44.12
N GLU A 319 34.75 12.11 43.77
CA GLU A 319 35.51 13.20 44.38
C GLU A 319 34.82 14.54 44.27
N ASP A 320 34.33 14.90 43.07
CA ASP A 320 33.59 16.13 42.83
C ASP A 320 32.27 16.14 43.63
N SER A 321 31.54 15.02 43.59
CA SER A 321 30.28 14.87 44.30
C SER A 321 30.45 14.91 45.82
N GLN A 322 31.57 14.44 46.36
CA GLN A 322 31.88 14.46 47.79
C GLN A 322 31.98 15.87 48.37
N THR A 323 32.53 16.83 47.59
CA THR A 323 32.60 18.24 47.97
C THR A 323 31.21 18.83 48.24
N ILE A 324 30.27 18.51 47.35
CA ILE A 324 28.86 18.97 47.48
C ILE A 324 28.15 18.21 48.61
N ALA A 325 28.39 16.92 48.75
CA ALA A 325 27.79 16.07 49.78
C ALA A 325 28.18 16.55 51.20
N GLN A 326 29.44 16.92 51.41
CA GLN A 326 29.96 17.41 52.70
C GLN A 326 29.23 18.68 53.15
N ALA A 327 28.89 19.59 52.20
CA ALA A 327 28.11 20.79 52.53
C ALA A 327 26.73 20.44 53.07
N ASN A 328 26.17 19.30 52.72
CA ASN A 328 24.88 18.78 53.19
C ASN A 328 25.02 17.74 54.30
N ARG A 329 26.22 17.57 54.88
CA ARG A 329 26.54 16.52 55.86
C ARG A 329 26.27 15.10 55.36
N GLN A 330 26.41 14.89 54.06
CA GLN A 330 26.24 13.59 53.41
C GLN A 330 27.60 13.05 52.94
N SER A 331 27.61 11.80 52.46
CA SER A 331 28.81 11.18 51.88
C SER A 331 28.44 10.46 50.57
N VAL A 332 29.41 10.38 49.64
CA VAL A 332 29.31 9.59 48.43
C VAL A 332 30.35 8.51 48.45
N LEU A 333 29.97 7.26 48.28
CA LEU A 333 30.84 6.10 48.34
C LEU A 333 30.84 5.33 47.06
N LEU A 334 32.03 4.92 46.56
CA LEU A 334 32.16 4.05 45.41
C LEU A 334 32.49 2.63 45.89
N LYS A 335 31.66 1.68 45.48
CA LYS A 335 31.89 0.24 45.63
C LYS A 335 32.14 -0.37 44.30
N ILE A 336 33.20 -1.17 44.18
CA ILE A 336 33.59 -1.84 42.92
C ILE A 336 33.66 -3.33 43.22
N ASP A 337 33.01 -4.13 42.39
CA ASP A 337 33.09 -5.59 42.48
C ASP A 337 34.50 -6.10 42.12
N ASP A 338 34.99 -7.08 42.83
CA ASP A 338 36.35 -7.66 42.67
C ASP A 338 36.61 -8.20 41.25
N LYS A 339 35.56 -8.46 40.49
CA LYS A 339 35.67 -9.01 39.13
C LYS A 339 35.88 -7.93 38.06
N ILE A 340 35.85 -6.66 38.42
CA ILE A 340 36.02 -5.55 37.47
C ILE A 340 37.51 -5.44 37.08
N PRO A 341 37.86 -5.54 35.80
CA PRO A 341 39.24 -5.38 35.37
C PRO A 341 39.69 -3.91 35.48
N ALA A 342 40.96 -3.70 35.80
CA ALA A 342 41.53 -2.36 35.96
C ALA A 342 41.48 -1.52 34.65
N ASP A 343 41.44 -2.19 33.50
CA ASP A 343 41.31 -1.59 32.16
C ASP A 343 39.87 -1.53 31.66
N ALA A 344 38.87 -1.51 32.57
CA ALA A 344 37.47 -1.40 32.24
C ALA A 344 37.20 -0.11 31.42
N GLN A 345 36.66 -0.26 30.22
CA GLN A 345 36.36 0.86 29.29
C GLN A 345 34.95 0.81 28.75
N VAL A 346 34.46 1.99 28.44
CA VAL A 346 33.18 2.23 27.75
C VAL A 346 33.37 3.23 26.61
N ASP A 347 32.71 3.03 25.47
CA ASP A 347 32.74 4.02 24.38
C ASP A 347 31.77 5.13 24.71
N ALA A 348 32.29 6.32 25.09
CA ALA A 348 31.47 7.41 25.62
C ALA A 348 32.00 8.80 25.22
N HIS A 349 31.12 9.78 25.23
CA HIS A 349 31.47 11.19 25.32
C HIS A 349 31.52 11.57 26.80
N GLU A 350 32.72 11.83 27.29
CA GLU A 350 33.00 12.02 28.74
C GLU A 350 32.09 13.06 29.41
N ASP A 351 32.01 14.28 28.84
CA ASP A 351 31.23 15.37 29.42
C ASP A 351 29.73 15.05 29.58
N TYR A 352 29.17 14.40 28.55
CA TYR A 352 27.77 14.00 28.61
C TYR A 352 27.56 12.88 29.62
N LEU A 353 28.44 11.90 29.63
CA LEU A 353 28.32 10.78 30.57
C LEU A 353 28.47 11.30 32.02
N TYR A 354 29.44 12.18 32.27
CA TYR A 354 29.60 12.88 33.58
C TYR A 354 28.31 13.60 33.99
N ARG A 355 27.73 14.36 33.08
CA ARG A 355 26.48 15.10 33.34
C ARG A 355 25.32 14.16 33.66
N ALA A 356 25.21 13.00 33.02
CA ALA A 356 24.16 12.03 33.33
C ALA A 356 24.29 11.49 34.77
N PHE A 357 25.48 11.07 35.16
CA PHE A 357 25.73 10.56 36.51
C PHE A 357 25.61 11.64 37.56
N ALA A 358 26.17 12.83 37.31
CA ALA A 358 26.08 13.97 38.22
C ALA A 358 24.61 14.38 38.48
N ASN A 359 23.76 14.31 37.49
CA ASN A 359 22.33 14.58 37.65
C ASN A 359 21.65 13.55 38.57
N VAL A 360 21.99 12.27 38.42
CA VAL A 360 21.43 11.23 39.28
C VAL A 360 21.95 11.33 40.72
N ILE A 361 23.26 11.57 40.90
CA ILE A 361 23.86 11.72 42.23
C ILE A 361 23.29 12.97 42.94
N ARG A 362 23.14 14.10 42.25
CA ARG A 362 22.53 15.31 42.78
C ARG A 362 21.07 15.07 43.19
N ASN A 363 20.34 14.29 42.38
CA ASN A 363 18.99 13.88 42.75
C ASN A 363 18.99 13.04 44.03
N ALA A 364 19.86 12.03 44.10
CA ALA A 364 20.02 11.20 45.29
C ALA A 364 20.36 12.01 46.57
N MET A 365 21.28 12.97 46.46
CA MET A 365 21.60 13.89 47.60
C MET A 365 20.42 14.76 48.00
N SER A 366 19.66 15.27 47.02
CA SER A 366 18.51 16.16 47.30
C SER A 366 17.38 15.45 48.05
N TYR A 367 17.18 14.16 47.83
CA TYR A 367 16.10 13.39 48.43
C TYR A 367 16.53 12.63 49.69
N SER A 368 17.81 12.41 49.89
CA SER A 368 18.34 11.77 51.11
C SER A 368 18.36 12.71 52.30
N PRO A 369 18.14 12.24 53.53
CA PRO A 369 18.30 13.02 54.75
C PRO A 369 19.77 13.42 55.02
N GLU A 370 19.97 14.44 55.88
CA GLU A 370 21.32 14.75 56.38
C GLU A 370 21.92 13.53 57.09
N GLY A 371 23.22 13.38 56.99
CA GLY A 371 23.95 12.24 57.57
C GLY A 371 23.89 10.93 56.79
N SER A 372 23.18 10.91 55.67
CA SER A 372 23.06 9.73 54.81
C SER A 372 24.26 9.53 53.89
N SER A 373 24.38 8.31 53.32
CA SER A 373 25.42 7.95 52.35
C SER A 373 24.79 7.55 51.03
N ILE A 374 25.16 8.23 49.97
CA ILE A 374 24.85 7.83 48.58
C ILE A 374 25.87 6.82 48.12
N GLN A 375 25.45 5.65 47.64
CA GLN A 375 26.35 4.60 47.22
C GLN A 375 26.30 4.39 45.74
N LEU A 376 27.47 4.49 45.08
CA LEU A 376 27.66 4.05 43.70
C LEU A 376 28.22 2.64 43.72
N HIS A 377 27.64 1.71 42.98
CA HIS A 377 28.10 0.35 42.92
C HIS A 377 28.35 -0.07 41.46
N LEU A 378 29.63 -0.32 41.09
CA LEU A 378 30.01 -0.79 39.78
C LEU A 378 30.03 -2.31 39.80
N ARG A 379 29.23 -2.88 38.93
CA ARG A 379 29.12 -4.33 38.66
C ARG A 379 29.31 -4.61 37.17
N GLN A 380 29.48 -5.86 36.81
CA GLN A 380 29.48 -6.24 35.39
C GLN A 380 28.58 -7.42 35.11
N ASP A 381 28.05 -7.41 33.91
CA ASP A 381 27.48 -8.58 33.23
C ASP A 381 28.34 -8.95 32.02
N ASN A 382 28.03 -10.04 31.32
CA ASN A 382 28.83 -10.55 30.20
C ASN A 382 29.11 -9.49 29.12
N LYS A 383 28.15 -8.60 28.82
CA LYS A 383 28.22 -7.61 27.73
C LYS A 383 28.16 -6.16 28.20
N GLN A 384 27.88 -5.90 29.47
CA GLN A 384 27.53 -4.57 29.94
C GLN A 384 28.21 -4.25 31.27
N TRP A 385 28.52 -2.98 31.48
CA TRP A 385 28.82 -2.41 32.78
C TRP A 385 27.48 -2.01 33.44
N LEU A 386 27.30 -2.39 34.71
CA LEU A 386 26.13 -2.06 35.50
C LEU A 386 26.57 -1.12 36.61
N ILE A 387 26.02 0.11 36.65
CA ILE A 387 26.35 1.07 37.65
C ILE A 387 25.04 1.40 38.37
N ASP A 388 24.99 1.16 39.66
CA ASP A 388 23.85 1.43 40.53
C ASP A 388 24.14 2.66 41.40
N VAL A 389 23.17 3.55 41.55
CA VAL A 389 23.20 4.67 42.51
C VAL A 389 22.08 4.43 43.48
N PHE A 390 22.44 4.25 44.78
CA PHE A 390 21.50 4.07 45.87
C PHE A 390 21.41 5.31 46.68
N ASP A 391 20.19 5.72 47.03
CA ASP A 391 19.91 6.77 47.99
C ASP A 391 19.14 6.25 49.22
N ASN A 392 19.07 7.07 50.24
CA ASN A 392 18.33 6.80 51.48
C ASN A 392 17.09 7.68 51.61
N GLY A 393 16.53 8.11 50.48
CA GLY A 393 15.33 8.91 50.40
C GLY A 393 14.06 8.17 50.78
N PRO A 394 12.90 8.79 50.63
CA PRO A 394 11.61 8.18 50.94
C PRO A 394 11.15 7.17 49.89
N GLY A 395 11.91 7.01 48.77
CA GLY A 395 11.47 6.27 47.60
C GLY A 395 10.41 7.04 46.77
N VAL A 396 9.81 6.36 45.80
CA VAL A 396 8.81 6.89 44.87
C VAL A 396 7.65 5.91 44.79
N ASP A 397 6.40 6.40 44.75
CA ASP A 397 5.23 5.53 44.50
C ASP A 397 5.44 4.70 43.25
N GLU A 398 5.13 3.40 43.33
CA GLU A 398 5.34 2.46 42.20
C GLU A 398 4.65 2.91 40.89
N ARG A 399 3.51 3.59 41.00
CA ARG A 399 2.79 4.15 39.86
C ARG A 399 3.53 5.31 39.19
N GLN A 400 4.38 5.98 39.95
CA GLN A 400 5.14 7.18 39.52
C GLN A 400 6.52 6.80 38.98
N LEU A 401 7.08 5.64 39.35
CA LEU A 401 8.41 5.16 38.90
C LEU A 401 8.62 5.23 37.37
N PRO A 402 7.68 4.82 36.52
CA PRO A 402 7.85 4.92 35.07
C PRO A 402 7.97 6.36 34.56
N HIS A 403 7.47 7.34 35.33
CA HIS A 403 7.36 8.74 34.95
C HIS A 403 8.50 9.63 35.41
N ILE A 404 9.34 9.20 36.38
CA ILE A 404 10.41 10.03 36.93
C ILE A 404 11.48 10.45 35.91
N PHE A 405 11.58 9.74 34.77
CA PHE A 405 12.46 10.08 33.65
C PHE A 405 11.79 10.94 32.58
N THR A 406 10.56 11.38 32.80
CA THR A 406 9.86 12.31 31.90
C THR A 406 10.28 13.75 32.22
N ALA A 407 10.57 14.54 31.19
CA ALA A 407 10.96 15.94 31.39
C ALA A 407 9.89 16.70 32.18
N PHE A 408 10.33 17.53 33.13
CA PHE A 408 9.50 18.32 34.07
C PHE A 408 8.63 17.52 35.03
N TYR A 409 8.72 16.18 35.01
CA TYR A 409 7.96 15.38 35.94
C TYR A 409 8.53 15.51 37.36
N ARG A 410 7.64 15.68 38.35
CA ARG A 410 7.96 15.73 39.80
C ARG A 410 6.94 14.87 40.52
N ALA A 411 7.40 13.99 41.39
CA ALA A 411 6.51 13.21 42.25
C ALA A 411 5.82 14.10 43.27
N ASP A 412 4.56 13.80 43.62
CA ASP A 412 3.75 14.64 44.53
C ASP A 412 4.41 14.87 45.89
N SER A 413 5.13 13.89 46.42
CA SER A 413 5.90 13.96 47.66
C SER A 413 7.08 14.96 47.59
N SER A 414 7.47 15.42 46.41
CA SER A 414 8.61 16.30 46.15
C SER A 414 8.24 17.75 45.83
N ALA A 415 6.96 18.11 45.88
CA ALA A 415 6.46 19.43 45.48
C ALA A 415 7.15 20.60 46.20
N ASN A 416 7.63 20.43 47.43
CA ASN A 416 8.34 21.46 48.23
C ASN A 416 9.87 21.46 48.05
N LYS A 417 10.47 20.46 47.38
CA LYS A 417 11.92 20.41 47.12
C LYS A 417 12.27 21.14 45.81
N GLN A 418 13.43 21.79 45.80
CA GLN A 418 13.91 22.56 44.65
C GLN A 418 14.43 21.65 43.56
N GLY A 419 13.91 21.76 42.32
CA GLY A 419 14.41 21.02 41.15
C GLY A 419 13.56 21.28 39.92
N THR A 420 14.18 21.30 38.77
CA THR A 420 13.55 21.57 37.44
C THR A 420 12.76 20.38 36.87
N GLY A 421 13.01 19.17 37.41
CA GLY A 421 12.48 17.92 36.82
C GLY A 421 13.12 17.53 35.49
N LEU A 422 14.22 18.17 35.08
CA LEU A 422 14.92 17.89 33.81
C LEU A 422 16.09 16.93 33.99
N GLY A 423 16.73 16.88 35.15
CA GLY A 423 17.98 16.15 35.37
C GLY A 423 17.91 14.65 35.03
N LEU A 424 16.87 13.95 35.49
CA LEU A 424 16.68 12.53 35.20
C LEU A 424 16.30 12.28 33.72
N ALA A 425 15.55 13.18 33.10
CA ALA A 425 15.22 13.12 31.68
C ALA A 425 16.49 13.28 30.81
N ILE A 426 17.36 14.22 31.16
CA ILE A 426 18.65 14.42 30.52
C ILE A 426 19.53 13.16 30.67
N ALA A 427 19.59 12.62 31.89
CA ALA A 427 20.34 11.37 32.14
C ALA A 427 19.84 10.22 31.25
N LYS A 428 18.53 10.04 31.13
CA LYS A 428 17.93 9.01 30.26
C LYS A 428 18.30 9.19 28.79
N HIS A 429 18.25 10.42 28.27
CA HIS A 429 18.61 10.70 26.87
C HIS A 429 20.10 10.43 26.62
N ILE A 430 20.98 10.88 27.51
CA ILE A 430 22.42 10.66 27.39
C ILE A 430 22.74 9.17 27.40
N ILE A 431 22.22 8.42 28.37
CA ILE A 431 22.45 6.98 28.47
C ILE A 431 21.90 6.24 27.24
N GLY A 432 20.73 6.64 26.75
CA GLY A 432 20.16 6.11 25.50
C GLY A 432 21.06 6.35 24.30
N GLN A 433 21.64 7.55 24.17
CA GLN A 433 22.60 7.88 23.11
C GLN A 433 23.90 7.06 23.22
N HIS A 434 24.27 6.60 24.43
CA HIS A 434 25.38 5.67 24.65
C HIS A 434 24.98 4.20 24.47
N ASN A 435 23.83 3.91 23.85
CA ASN A 435 23.28 2.56 23.67
C ASN A 435 23.06 1.83 25.01
N GLY A 436 22.94 2.57 26.09
CA GLY A 436 22.67 2.08 27.44
C GLY A 436 21.19 2.13 27.79
N LYS A 437 20.87 1.67 29.00
CA LYS A 437 19.55 1.80 29.61
C LYS A 437 19.68 2.37 31.01
N ILE A 438 18.69 3.17 31.42
CA ILE A 438 18.55 3.65 32.79
C ILE A 438 17.19 3.22 33.31
N MET A 439 17.13 2.73 34.54
CA MET A 439 15.89 2.29 35.18
C MET A 439 15.96 2.65 36.69
N ALA A 440 14.82 2.61 37.36
CA ALA A 440 14.71 2.92 38.77
C ALA A 440 13.82 1.91 39.49
N GLU A 441 14.15 1.59 40.73
CA GLU A 441 13.36 0.76 41.64
C GLU A 441 13.50 1.26 43.10
N ASN A 442 12.48 1.03 43.92
CA ASN A 442 12.56 1.32 45.32
C ASN A 442 13.42 0.30 46.06
N THR A 443 14.15 0.74 47.08
CA THR A 443 14.95 -0.13 47.95
C THR A 443 14.27 -0.31 49.31
N GLN A 444 14.55 -1.45 49.94
CA GLN A 444 14.07 -1.68 51.31
C GLN A 444 15.16 -1.35 52.34
N PRO A 445 14.83 -0.75 53.49
CA PRO A 445 13.50 -0.38 53.93
C PRO A 445 12.96 0.91 53.30
N ASN A 446 13.84 1.81 52.83
CA ASN A 446 13.49 3.06 52.15
C ASN A 446 14.64 3.44 51.21
N GLY A 447 14.34 4.21 50.14
CA GLY A 447 15.30 4.71 49.18
C GLY A 447 14.93 4.40 47.74
N LEU A 448 15.68 5.00 46.83
CA LEU A 448 15.59 4.74 45.40
C LEU A 448 16.92 4.20 44.88
N ARG A 449 16.88 3.20 44.06
CA ARG A 449 17.99 2.73 43.28
C ARG A 449 17.77 3.13 41.81
N ILE A 450 18.70 3.91 41.27
CA ILE A 450 18.78 4.20 39.86
C ILE A 450 19.95 3.39 39.27
N TYR A 451 19.71 2.58 38.29
CA TYR A 451 20.73 1.76 37.70
C TYR A 451 20.88 1.97 36.19
N PHE A 452 22.12 1.97 35.79
CA PHE A 452 22.55 2.16 34.40
C PHE A 452 23.13 0.85 33.86
N SER A 453 22.84 0.56 32.61
CA SER A 453 23.57 -0.44 31.86
C SER A 453 24.24 0.22 30.65
N LEU A 454 25.56 0.07 30.52
CA LEU A 454 26.35 0.59 29.42
C LEU A 454 27.08 -0.56 28.71
N PRO A 455 27.08 -0.60 27.36
CA PRO A 455 27.81 -1.63 26.65
C PRO A 455 29.32 -1.52 26.92
N LYS A 456 30.00 -2.65 27.09
CA LYS A 456 31.46 -2.68 27.16
C LYS A 456 32.04 -2.20 25.82
N SER A 457 33.16 -1.45 25.87
CA SER A 457 33.83 -1.03 24.64
C SER A 457 34.20 -2.25 23.79
N SER A 458 33.91 -2.15 22.49
CA SER A 458 34.29 -3.17 21.51
C SER A 458 35.69 -2.96 20.93
N ALA A 459 36.44 -1.97 21.43
CA ALA A 459 37.81 -1.73 20.97
C ALA A 459 38.68 -2.97 21.22
N LYS A 460 39.08 -3.64 20.16
CA LYS A 460 40.12 -4.66 20.16
C LYS A 460 41.37 -4.06 20.85
N ARG A 461 41.90 -4.74 21.90
CA ARG A 461 43.23 -4.46 22.45
C ARG A 461 44.17 -4.01 21.32
N ILE A 462 44.59 -2.73 21.36
CA ILE A 462 45.76 -2.28 20.62
C ILE A 462 46.91 -3.13 21.17
N LYS A 463 47.31 -4.14 20.39
CA LYS A 463 48.55 -4.88 20.67
C LYS A 463 49.66 -3.84 20.72
N GLU A 464 50.35 -3.78 21.87
CA GLU A 464 51.59 -3.07 22.02
C GLU A 464 52.40 -3.20 20.72
N VAL A 465 52.68 -2.07 20.10
CA VAL A 465 53.65 -1.96 19.02
C VAL A 465 54.97 -2.32 19.66
N LYS A 466 55.46 -3.57 19.48
CA LYS A 466 56.82 -3.92 19.71
C LYS A 466 57.67 -2.99 18.87
N ASN A 467 58.39 -2.09 19.54
CA ASN A 467 59.55 -1.41 18.99
C ASN A 467 60.51 -2.42 18.40
N PRO A 468 60.88 -2.35 17.14
CA PRO A 468 62.07 -3.02 16.68
C PRO A 468 63.26 -2.09 16.94
N SER A 469 63.87 -2.28 18.11
CA SER A 469 65.23 -1.78 18.31
C SER A 469 66.20 -2.92 18.03
N SER A 470 66.92 -2.79 16.99
CA SER A 470 68.39 -3.01 16.78
C SER A 470 68.68 -3.20 15.29
#